data_2aeb32183ebdbd93ad7daa94ea222cee
#
_entry.id   2aeb32183ebdbd93ad7daa94ea222cee
#
_cell.length_a   1.000
_cell.length_b   1.000
_cell.length_c   1.000
_cell.angle_alpha   90.00
_cell.angle_beta   90.00
_cell.angle_gamma   90.00
#
_symmetry.space_group_name_H-M   'P 1'
#
loop_
_entity.id
_entity.type
_entity.pdbx_description
1 polymer ?
#
loop_
_entity_poly.entity_id
_entity_poly.type
_entity_poly.pdbx_seq_one_letter_code
_entity_poly.pdbx_strand_id
1 'polypeptide(L)'
;APFRMYTASPNYLRSQGFFLDDELVREAHAGVRVYLVPSTLDERLAGEIESFETRLSVEIRGKSDIHTKFDDVGQCKFVRYDPSVSLFNWDTDPTAPQSSNDSVILICTPENMTFVESLSLGAGDLDNSWVKLRQDRLSTALSEETLERFDLKDNEPEFVSTAEFVKGLTKTLWLTFRLFGGVCLFTSVLLVALVLGLIAAYQYIYGEDVAVKRLMGYPVLRIYPLPFLLV
;
A
#
# COMPACT_ATOMS: atom_id res chain seq x y z
N ALA A 1 -0.09 0.74 -20.39
CA ALA A 1 0.01 0.88 -18.93
C ALA A 1 0.01 -0.52 -18.34
N PRO A 2 0.78 -0.81 -17.29
CA PRO A 2 0.69 -2.10 -16.64
C PRO A 2 -0.72 -2.23 -16.05
N PHE A 3 -1.42 -3.33 -16.39
CA PHE A 3 -2.69 -3.65 -15.76
C PHE A 3 -2.44 -4.15 -14.32
N ARG A 4 -3.40 -3.93 -13.44
CA ARG A 4 -3.37 -4.49 -12.08
C ARG A 4 -4.26 -5.72 -12.02
N MET A 5 -3.80 -6.74 -11.32
CA MET A 5 -4.60 -7.92 -11.05
C MET A 5 -4.85 -8.03 -9.55
N TYR A 6 -6.11 -8.26 -9.20
CA TYR A 6 -6.53 -8.53 -7.83
C TYR A 6 -7.03 -9.96 -7.71
N THR A 7 -6.68 -10.59 -6.62
CA THR A 7 -7.27 -11.86 -6.20
C THR A 7 -8.20 -11.57 -5.04
N ALA A 8 -9.49 -11.84 -5.19
CA ALA A 8 -10.49 -11.45 -4.21
C ALA A 8 -11.56 -12.52 -4.01
N SER A 9 -11.98 -12.74 -2.76
CA SER A 9 -13.08 -13.66 -2.47
C SER A 9 -14.43 -13.08 -2.90
N PRO A 10 -15.41 -13.93 -3.25
CA PRO A 10 -16.76 -13.47 -3.58
C PRO A 10 -17.41 -12.59 -2.50
N ASN A 11 -17.16 -12.92 -1.24
CA ASN A 11 -17.70 -12.16 -0.10
C ASN A 11 -17.11 -10.76 -0.02
N TYR A 12 -15.81 -10.62 -0.27
CA TYR A 12 -15.15 -9.32 -0.31
C TYR A 12 -15.69 -8.47 -1.47
N LEU A 13 -15.77 -9.03 -2.67
CA LEU A 13 -16.30 -8.31 -3.85
C LEU A 13 -17.73 -7.82 -3.61
N ARG A 14 -18.61 -8.66 -3.07
CA ARG A 14 -19.97 -8.25 -2.70
C ARG A 14 -19.99 -7.15 -1.65
N SER A 15 -19.09 -7.20 -0.66
CA SER A 15 -18.98 -6.16 0.38
C SER A 15 -18.51 -4.82 -0.17
N GLN A 16 -17.78 -4.83 -1.29
CA GLN A 16 -17.35 -3.62 -2.01
C GLN A 16 -18.41 -3.12 -3.01
N GLY A 17 -19.56 -3.79 -3.12
CA GLY A 17 -20.65 -3.40 -4.01
C GLY A 17 -20.57 -3.99 -5.41
N PHE A 18 -19.69 -4.97 -5.66
CA PHE A 18 -19.69 -5.70 -6.92
C PHE A 18 -20.93 -6.57 -7.05
N PHE A 19 -21.62 -6.43 -8.18
CA PHE A 19 -22.65 -7.37 -8.55
C PHE A 19 -22.01 -8.62 -9.14
N LEU A 20 -22.03 -9.71 -8.38
CA LEU A 20 -21.54 -11.01 -8.83
C LEU A 20 -22.72 -11.92 -9.13
N ASP A 21 -22.75 -12.48 -10.32
CA ASP A 21 -23.68 -13.54 -10.66
C ASP A 21 -23.38 -14.78 -9.80
N ASP A 22 -24.43 -15.35 -9.21
CA ASP A 22 -24.33 -16.56 -8.39
C ASP A 22 -23.83 -17.77 -9.20
N GLU A 23 -24.01 -17.76 -10.53
CA GLU A 23 -23.47 -18.78 -11.42
C GLU A 23 -21.94 -18.72 -11.47
N LEU A 24 -21.35 -17.53 -11.61
CA LEU A 24 -19.89 -17.35 -11.60
C LEU A 24 -19.28 -17.78 -10.27
N VAL A 25 -19.96 -17.50 -9.17
CA VAL A 25 -19.51 -17.93 -7.84
C VAL A 25 -19.57 -19.45 -7.71
N ARG A 26 -20.62 -20.09 -8.21
CA ARG A 26 -20.73 -21.56 -8.23
C ARG A 26 -19.65 -22.21 -9.09
N GLU A 27 -19.35 -21.64 -10.25
CA GLU A 27 -18.27 -22.12 -11.12
C GLU A 27 -16.90 -21.99 -10.41
N ALA A 28 -16.66 -20.88 -9.72
CA ALA A 28 -15.44 -20.72 -8.92
C ALA A 28 -15.31 -21.80 -7.82
N HIS A 29 -16.41 -22.10 -7.10
CA HIS A 29 -16.44 -23.21 -6.13
C HIS A 29 -16.38 -24.62 -6.78
N ALA A 30 -16.68 -24.72 -8.06
CA ALA A 30 -16.48 -25.96 -8.81
C ALA A 30 -15.03 -26.15 -9.29
N GLY A 31 -14.14 -25.18 -9.06
CA GLY A 31 -12.74 -25.24 -9.43
C GLY A 31 -12.38 -24.48 -10.72
N VAL A 32 -13.34 -23.76 -11.34
CA VAL A 32 -13.07 -22.91 -12.50
C VAL A 32 -12.40 -21.60 -12.04
N ARG A 33 -11.34 -21.19 -12.69
CA ARG A 33 -10.73 -19.88 -12.46
C ARG A 33 -11.50 -18.80 -13.21
N VAL A 34 -12.25 -18.00 -12.49
CA VAL A 34 -13.13 -16.96 -13.07
C VAL A 34 -12.44 -15.61 -12.95
N TYR A 35 -12.14 -15.01 -14.09
CA TYR A 35 -11.52 -13.69 -14.21
C TYR A 35 -12.55 -12.65 -14.64
N LEU A 36 -12.66 -11.58 -13.89
CA LEU A 36 -13.42 -10.39 -14.28
C LEU A 36 -12.47 -9.43 -14.97
N VAL A 37 -12.75 -9.12 -16.24
CA VAL A 37 -11.93 -8.24 -17.07
C VAL A 37 -12.70 -6.94 -17.30
N PRO A 38 -12.14 -5.74 -16.98
CA PRO A 38 -12.87 -4.50 -17.15
C PRO A 38 -13.18 -4.23 -18.63
N SER A 39 -14.40 -3.76 -18.90
CA SER A 39 -14.85 -3.43 -20.26
C SER A 39 -14.07 -2.28 -20.91
N THR A 40 -13.41 -1.45 -20.10
CA THR A 40 -12.54 -0.36 -20.53
C THR A 40 -11.18 -0.83 -21.03
N LEU A 41 -10.80 -2.09 -20.74
CA LEU A 41 -9.53 -2.62 -21.18
C LEU A 41 -9.55 -2.89 -22.70
N ASP A 42 -8.48 -2.49 -23.37
CA ASP A 42 -8.28 -2.75 -24.79
C ASP A 42 -8.40 -4.25 -25.11
N GLU A 43 -9.12 -4.58 -26.19
CA GLU A 43 -9.41 -5.99 -26.53
C GLU A 43 -8.14 -6.81 -26.81
N ARG A 44 -7.11 -6.18 -27.39
CA ARG A 44 -5.85 -6.85 -27.62
C ARG A 44 -5.16 -7.20 -26.31
N LEU A 45 -5.12 -6.26 -25.38
CA LEU A 45 -4.51 -6.48 -24.06
C LEU A 45 -5.31 -7.52 -23.26
N ALA A 46 -6.63 -7.48 -23.33
CA ALA A 46 -7.48 -8.50 -22.73
C ALA A 46 -7.18 -9.89 -23.29
N GLY A 47 -7.08 -10.04 -24.60
CA GLY A 47 -6.71 -11.31 -25.25
C GLY A 47 -5.31 -11.80 -24.88
N GLU A 48 -4.35 -10.88 -24.70
CA GLU A 48 -3.01 -11.22 -24.21
C GLU A 48 -3.07 -11.76 -22.76
N ILE A 49 -3.87 -11.14 -21.88
CA ILE A 49 -4.08 -11.59 -20.50
C ILE A 49 -4.76 -12.96 -20.46
N GLU A 50 -5.83 -13.13 -21.23
CA GLU A 50 -6.54 -14.42 -21.33
C GLU A 50 -5.60 -15.56 -21.78
N SER A 51 -4.79 -15.29 -22.78
CA SER A 51 -3.82 -16.25 -23.30
C SER A 51 -2.73 -16.55 -22.29
N PHE A 52 -2.24 -15.54 -21.57
CA PHE A 52 -1.21 -15.68 -20.54
C PHE A 52 -1.72 -16.49 -19.36
N GLU A 53 -2.87 -16.12 -18.78
CA GLU A 53 -3.46 -16.77 -17.63
C GLU A 53 -3.85 -18.22 -17.93
N THR A 54 -4.43 -18.48 -19.11
CA THR A 54 -4.76 -19.84 -19.54
C THR A 54 -3.49 -20.70 -19.67
N ARG A 55 -2.44 -20.17 -20.28
CA ARG A 55 -1.16 -20.90 -20.40
C ARG A 55 -0.51 -21.14 -19.06
N LEU A 56 -0.47 -20.11 -18.19
CA LEU A 56 0.07 -20.22 -16.84
C LEU A 56 -0.67 -21.27 -16.03
N SER A 57 -1.99 -21.30 -16.12
CA SER A 57 -2.85 -22.29 -15.45
C SER A 57 -2.56 -23.70 -15.88
N VAL A 58 -2.35 -23.94 -17.19
CA VAL A 58 -1.94 -25.26 -17.72
C VAL A 58 -0.53 -25.63 -17.25
N GLU A 59 0.37 -24.64 -17.18
CA GLU A 59 1.76 -24.88 -16.79
C GLU A 59 1.91 -25.21 -15.31
N ILE A 60 1.10 -24.63 -14.43
CA ILE A 60 1.14 -24.89 -12.98
C ILE A 60 0.43 -26.18 -12.60
N ARG A 61 -0.56 -26.58 -13.39
CA ARG A 61 -1.40 -27.75 -13.13
C ARG A 61 -0.58 -29.05 -12.98
N GLY A 62 -0.89 -29.81 -11.94
CA GLY A 62 -0.32 -31.14 -11.72
C GLY A 62 1.17 -31.17 -11.39
N LYS A 63 1.79 -30.04 -11.05
CA LYS A 63 3.20 -29.97 -10.64
C LYS A 63 3.40 -30.21 -9.13
N SER A 64 2.35 -30.39 -8.37
CA SER A 64 2.39 -30.60 -6.94
C SER A 64 1.75 -31.93 -6.56
N ASP A 65 2.23 -32.55 -5.48
CA ASP A 65 1.61 -33.71 -4.86
C ASP A 65 0.27 -33.39 -4.18
N ILE A 66 -0.01 -32.10 -3.99
CA ILE A 66 -1.29 -31.62 -3.45
C ILE A 66 -2.17 -31.14 -4.61
N HIS A 67 -3.29 -31.83 -4.80
CA HIS A 67 -4.28 -31.52 -5.84
C HIS A 67 -5.39 -30.63 -5.29
N THR A 68 -5.67 -29.57 -6.03
CA THR A 68 -6.85 -28.72 -5.82
C THR A 68 -7.95 -29.12 -6.82
N LYS A 69 -9.19 -28.68 -6.62
CA LYS A 69 -10.24 -28.93 -7.63
C LYS A 69 -9.90 -28.28 -8.97
N PHE A 70 -9.17 -27.17 -8.97
CA PHE A 70 -8.70 -26.57 -10.20
C PHE A 70 -7.78 -27.52 -11.02
N ASP A 71 -6.95 -28.33 -10.35
CA ASP A 71 -6.12 -29.31 -11.04
C ASP A 71 -6.93 -30.35 -11.81
N ASP A 72 -8.12 -30.70 -11.31
CA ASP A 72 -9.05 -31.62 -11.99
C ASP A 72 -9.77 -30.93 -13.15
N VAL A 73 -10.28 -29.72 -12.95
CA VAL A 73 -11.10 -28.97 -13.92
C VAL A 73 -10.25 -28.32 -15.00
N GLY A 74 -9.19 -27.62 -14.61
CA GLY A 74 -8.22 -26.95 -15.50
C GLY A 74 -8.82 -25.91 -16.45
N GLN A 75 -9.93 -25.27 -16.07
CA GLN A 75 -10.63 -24.31 -16.89
C GLN A 75 -10.50 -22.89 -16.36
N CYS A 76 -10.27 -21.94 -17.30
CA CYS A 76 -10.35 -20.51 -17.04
C CYS A 76 -11.57 -19.92 -17.76
N LYS A 77 -12.28 -19.02 -17.11
CA LYS A 77 -13.41 -18.28 -17.68
C LYS A 77 -13.16 -16.79 -17.52
N PHE A 78 -13.32 -16.04 -18.59
CA PHE A 78 -13.12 -14.59 -18.62
C PHE A 78 -14.46 -13.91 -18.88
N VAL A 79 -14.83 -12.98 -18.00
CA VAL A 79 -16.13 -12.27 -18.05
C VAL A 79 -15.86 -10.78 -18.03
N ARG A 80 -16.45 -10.04 -18.97
CA ARG A 80 -16.37 -8.58 -19.00
C ARG A 80 -17.25 -7.98 -17.91
N TYR A 81 -16.75 -6.98 -17.20
CA TYR A 81 -17.52 -6.23 -16.22
C TYR A 81 -17.39 -4.72 -16.44
N ASP A 82 -18.39 -3.97 -15.99
CA ASP A 82 -18.37 -2.51 -15.99
C ASP A 82 -17.60 -2.02 -14.74
N PRO A 83 -16.48 -1.28 -14.88
CA PRO A 83 -15.64 -0.82 -13.78
C PRO A 83 -16.27 0.35 -13.01
N SER A 84 -17.49 0.20 -12.53
CA SER A 84 -18.24 1.20 -11.74
C SER A 84 -17.82 1.24 -10.26
N VAL A 85 -17.19 0.16 -9.79
CA VAL A 85 -16.77 0.00 -8.38
C VAL A 85 -15.26 0.06 -8.28
N SER A 86 -14.76 0.87 -7.34
CA SER A 86 -13.33 0.98 -7.07
C SER A 86 -12.92 0.01 -5.95
N LEU A 87 -11.89 -0.78 -6.21
CA LEU A 87 -11.27 -1.63 -5.20
C LEU A 87 -10.16 -0.88 -4.48
N PHE A 88 -10.12 -1.01 -3.16
CA PHE A 88 -9.03 -0.48 -2.35
C PHE A 88 -7.73 -1.26 -2.65
N ASN A 89 -6.66 -0.52 -2.87
CA ASN A 89 -5.33 -1.08 -3.07
C ASN A 89 -4.60 -1.17 -1.72
N TRP A 90 -4.24 -2.38 -1.31
CA TRP A 90 -3.46 -2.66 -0.10
C TRP A 90 -1.96 -2.42 -0.28
N ASP A 91 -1.58 -1.59 -1.25
CA ASP A 91 -0.20 -1.24 -1.51
C ASP A 91 0.36 -0.37 -0.36
N THR A 92 1.55 -0.70 0.10
CA THR A 92 2.25 0.07 1.14
C THR A 92 2.98 1.28 0.58
N ASP A 93 3.12 1.38 -0.74
CA ASP A 93 3.69 2.56 -1.40
C ASP A 93 2.70 3.74 -1.36
N PRO A 94 3.00 4.80 -0.60
CA PRO A 94 2.13 5.97 -0.49
C PRO A 94 1.99 6.75 -1.81
N THR A 95 2.85 6.50 -2.79
CA THR A 95 2.80 7.12 -4.12
C THR A 95 1.91 6.34 -5.09
N ALA A 96 1.60 5.08 -4.77
CA ALA A 96 0.70 4.25 -5.57
C ALA A 96 -0.77 4.72 -5.42
N PRO A 97 -1.59 4.62 -6.48
CA PRO A 97 -3.02 4.88 -6.35
C PRO A 97 -3.63 3.97 -5.29
N GLN A 98 -4.33 4.55 -4.31
CA GLN A 98 -4.94 3.79 -3.21
C GLN A 98 -6.20 3.03 -3.61
N SER A 99 -6.69 3.23 -4.80
CA SER A 99 -7.83 2.51 -5.36
C SER A 99 -7.72 2.38 -6.87
N SER A 100 -8.32 1.33 -7.41
CA SER A 100 -8.41 1.10 -8.85
C SER A 100 -9.79 0.55 -9.22
N ASN A 101 -10.33 1.02 -10.34
CA ASN A 101 -11.61 0.58 -10.87
C ASN A 101 -11.46 -0.21 -12.18
N ASP A 102 -10.28 -0.25 -12.79
CA ASP A 102 -9.99 -0.85 -14.09
C ASP A 102 -9.05 -2.07 -13.99
N SER A 103 -9.16 -2.83 -12.93
CA SER A 103 -8.29 -3.96 -12.66
C SER A 103 -8.90 -5.28 -13.11
N VAL A 104 -8.06 -6.21 -13.51
CA VAL A 104 -8.46 -7.61 -13.71
C VAL A 104 -8.61 -8.26 -12.33
N ILE A 105 -9.72 -8.96 -12.09
CA ILE A 105 -10.04 -9.55 -10.79
C ILE A 105 -10.20 -11.05 -10.96
N LEU A 106 -9.40 -11.84 -10.25
CA LEU A 106 -9.62 -13.26 -10.08
C LEU A 106 -10.59 -13.49 -8.92
N ILE A 107 -11.74 -14.10 -9.19
CA ILE A 107 -12.64 -14.58 -8.14
C ILE A 107 -12.00 -15.81 -7.50
N CYS A 108 -11.49 -15.65 -6.29
CA CYS A 108 -10.73 -16.67 -5.59
C CYS A 108 -11.60 -17.38 -4.55
N THR A 109 -11.58 -18.69 -4.61
CA THR A 109 -12.18 -19.61 -3.62
C THR A 109 -11.16 -20.68 -3.27
N PRO A 110 -11.30 -21.36 -2.12
CA PRO A 110 -10.38 -22.46 -1.77
C PRO A 110 -10.30 -23.55 -2.84
N GLU A 111 -11.37 -23.72 -3.62
CA GLU A 111 -11.48 -24.77 -4.62
C GLU A 111 -10.78 -24.45 -5.93
N ASN A 112 -10.68 -23.16 -6.30
CA ASN A 112 -10.07 -22.75 -7.58
C ASN A 112 -8.67 -22.16 -7.45
N MET A 113 -8.11 -22.17 -6.24
CA MET A 113 -6.72 -21.80 -6.02
C MET A 113 -5.79 -22.85 -6.61
N THR A 114 -4.64 -22.38 -7.07
CA THR A 114 -3.50 -23.26 -7.32
C THR A 114 -2.78 -23.61 -6.00
N PHE A 115 -2.02 -24.69 -5.97
CA PHE A 115 -1.22 -25.03 -4.81
C PHE A 115 -0.25 -23.90 -4.41
N VAL A 116 0.39 -23.25 -5.38
CA VAL A 116 1.32 -22.13 -5.13
C VAL A 116 0.61 -20.96 -4.47
N GLU A 117 -0.61 -20.62 -4.91
CA GLU A 117 -1.42 -19.58 -4.29
C GLU A 117 -1.82 -19.96 -2.86
N SER A 118 -2.20 -21.22 -2.61
CA SER A 118 -2.56 -21.67 -1.27
C SER A 118 -1.37 -21.62 -0.29
N LEU A 119 -0.17 -21.96 -0.73
CA LEU A 119 1.04 -21.79 0.07
C LEU A 119 1.34 -20.31 0.37
N SER A 120 1.14 -19.42 -0.61
CA SER A 120 1.40 -18.00 -0.42
C SER A 120 0.43 -17.33 0.55
N LEU A 121 -0.75 -17.92 0.79
CA LEU A 121 -1.68 -17.42 1.82
C LEU A 121 -1.11 -17.54 3.23
N GLY A 122 -0.33 -18.60 3.51
CA GLY A 122 0.27 -18.81 4.82
C GLY A 122 1.64 -18.15 5.00
N ALA A 123 2.30 -17.77 3.91
CA ALA A 123 3.66 -17.24 3.92
C ALA A 123 3.74 -15.69 3.94
N GLY A 124 2.59 -15.01 3.97
CA GLY A 124 2.54 -13.55 3.93
C GLY A 124 2.92 -12.91 5.26
N ASP A 125 3.84 -11.95 5.23
CA ASP A 125 4.10 -11.02 6.34
C ASP A 125 2.93 -10.02 6.47
N LEU A 126 2.93 -9.20 7.52
CA LEU A 126 1.89 -8.19 7.79
C LEU A 126 1.57 -7.30 6.58
N ASP A 127 2.59 -6.94 5.81
CA ASP A 127 2.45 -6.08 4.64
C ASP A 127 1.90 -6.83 3.42
N ASN A 128 2.17 -8.13 3.30
CA ASN A 128 1.84 -8.96 2.15
C ASN A 128 0.82 -10.07 2.44
N SER A 129 0.20 -10.06 3.63
CA SER A 129 -0.80 -11.05 3.96
C SER A 129 -2.01 -10.96 3.01
N TRP A 130 -2.25 -12.03 2.27
CA TRP A 130 -3.40 -12.18 1.35
C TRP A 130 -4.71 -12.36 2.11
N VAL A 131 -4.65 -12.89 3.34
CA VAL A 131 -5.82 -13.19 4.13
C VAL A 131 -6.21 -11.98 4.96
N LYS A 132 -7.38 -11.39 4.65
CA LYS A 132 -8.00 -10.34 5.44
C LYS A 132 -9.25 -10.88 6.09
N LEU A 133 -9.29 -10.91 7.42
CA LEU A 133 -10.45 -11.36 8.18
C LEU A 133 -11.25 -10.17 8.71
N ARG A 134 -12.56 -10.31 8.71
CA ARG A 134 -13.43 -9.36 9.39
C ARG A 134 -13.27 -9.54 10.90
N GLN A 135 -13.23 -8.42 11.62
CA GLN A 135 -13.03 -8.42 13.08
C GLN A 135 -14.11 -9.22 13.83
N ASP A 136 -15.37 -9.20 13.33
CA ASP A 136 -16.48 -9.97 13.88
C ASP A 136 -16.36 -11.49 13.70
N ARG A 137 -15.47 -11.94 12.80
CA ARG A 137 -15.21 -13.37 12.54
C ARG A 137 -13.94 -13.89 13.20
N LEU A 138 -13.13 -12.99 13.74
CA LEU A 138 -11.83 -13.35 14.29
C LEU A 138 -11.96 -14.36 15.47
N SER A 139 -12.89 -14.11 16.37
CA SER A 139 -13.12 -15.01 17.53
C SER A 139 -13.55 -16.42 17.13
N THR A 140 -14.31 -16.54 16.03
CA THR A 140 -14.70 -17.84 15.48
C THR A 140 -13.53 -18.52 14.77
N ALA A 141 -12.76 -17.77 14.00
CA ALA A 141 -11.60 -18.30 13.26
C ALA A 141 -10.49 -18.79 14.18
N LEU A 142 -10.29 -18.10 15.33
CA LEU A 142 -9.30 -18.46 16.36
C LEU A 142 -9.89 -19.33 17.48
N SER A 143 -11.10 -19.83 17.35
CA SER A 143 -11.66 -20.74 18.35
C SER A 143 -10.86 -22.04 18.40
N GLU A 144 -10.70 -22.60 19.60
CA GLU A 144 -9.97 -23.86 19.81
C GLU A 144 -10.57 -24.98 18.94
N GLU A 145 -11.89 -25.04 18.82
CA GLU A 145 -12.59 -25.99 17.97
C GLU A 145 -12.20 -25.84 16.47
N THR A 146 -12.07 -24.59 15.97
CA THR A 146 -11.67 -24.33 14.59
C THR A 146 -10.20 -24.72 14.37
N LEU A 147 -9.33 -24.35 15.29
CA LEU A 147 -7.89 -24.68 15.19
C LEU A 147 -7.66 -26.19 15.27
N GLU A 148 -8.34 -26.92 16.15
CA GLU A 148 -8.27 -28.40 16.19
C GLU A 148 -8.79 -29.05 14.91
N ARG A 149 -9.91 -28.55 14.37
CA ARG A 149 -10.51 -29.08 13.13
C ARG A 149 -9.56 -29.02 11.94
N PHE A 150 -8.71 -27.98 11.89
CA PHE A 150 -7.78 -27.77 10.79
C PHE A 150 -6.32 -28.11 11.15
N ASP A 151 -6.10 -28.75 12.29
CA ASP A 151 -4.76 -29.14 12.78
C ASP A 151 -3.79 -27.95 12.85
N LEU A 152 -4.30 -26.79 13.31
CA LEU A 152 -3.56 -25.54 13.42
C LEU A 152 -3.29 -25.13 14.88
N LYS A 153 -3.53 -26.01 15.83
CA LYS A 153 -3.44 -25.72 17.26
C LYS A 153 -2.01 -25.36 17.71
N ASP A 154 -1.02 -25.92 17.03
CA ASP A 154 0.40 -25.69 17.27
C ASP A 154 0.98 -24.49 16.52
N ASN A 155 0.27 -23.96 15.54
CA ASN A 155 0.73 -22.85 14.71
C ASN A 155 0.45 -21.46 15.31
N GLU A 156 -0.36 -21.37 16.36
CA GLU A 156 -0.72 -20.12 17.04
C GLU A 156 -0.92 -18.91 16.08
N PRO A 157 -1.87 -18.99 15.12
CA PRO A 157 -2.03 -17.95 14.12
C PRO A 157 -2.35 -16.60 14.78
N GLU A 158 -1.54 -15.59 14.49
CA GLU A 158 -1.71 -14.25 15.03
C GLU A 158 -2.29 -13.32 13.97
N PHE A 159 -3.31 -12.54 14.34
CA PHE A 159 -3.91 -11.54 13.48
C PHE A 159 -3.72 -10.15 14.07
N VAL A 160 -3.12 -9.27 13.26
CA VAL A 160 -2.94 -7.88 13.65
C VAL A 160 -4.09 -7.03 13.13
N SER A 161 -4.64 -6.19 13.99
CA SER A 161 -5.66 -5.23 13.59
C SER A 161 -5.06 -4.20 12.62
N THR A 162 -5.67 -4.05 11.44
CA THR A 162 -5.27 -3.02 10.47
C THR A 162 -5.30 -1.61 11.09
N ALA A 163 -6.25 -1.35 12.00
CA ALA A 163 -6.33 -0.07 12.69
C ALA A 163 -5.13 0.16 13.63
N GLU A 164 -4.66 -0.88 14.33
CA GLU A 164 -3.47 -0.81 15.20
C GLU A 164 -2.20 -0.64 14.38
N PHE A 165 -2.09 -1.34 13.25
CA PHE A 165 -0.98 -1.19 12.32
C PHE A 165 -0.88 0.24 11.78
N VAL A 166 -1.98 0.81 11.26
CA VAL A 166 -2.05 2.19 10.79
C VAL A 166 -1.74 3.19 11.91
N LYS A 167 -2.25 2.94 13.13
CA LYS A 167 -1.94 3.77 14.30
C LYS A 167 -0.46 3.71 14.67
N GLY A 168 0.17 2.55 14.55
CA GLY A 168 1.61 2.36 14.74
C GLY A 168 2.43 3.17 13.74
N LEU A 169 2.11 3.08 12.46
CA LEU A 169 2.73 3.88 11.39
C LEU A 169 2.57 5.37 11.63
N THR A 170 1.36 5.82 11.96
CA THR A 170 1.07 7.24 12.25
C THR A 170 1.89 7.74 13.44
N LYS A 171 2.03 6.94 14.49
CA LYS A 171 2.85 7.28 15.66
C LYS A 171 4.32 7.44 15.30
N THR A 172 4.86 6.55 14.49
CA THR A 172 6.25 6.59 14.01
C THR A 172 6.50 7.83 13.14
N LEU A 173 5.60 8.11 12.20
CA LEU A 173 5.66 9.32 11.36
C LEU A 173 5.62 10.59 12.23
N TRP A 174 4.73 10.65 13.22
CA TRP A 174 4.60 11.80 14.11
C TRP A 174 5.86 12.04 14.96
N LEU A 175 6.49 10.96 15.41
CA LEU A 175 7.74 11.01 16.16
C LEU A 175 8.89 11.52 15.28
N THR A 176 8.94 11.06 14.04
CA THR A 176 9.91 11.52 13.02
C THR A 176 9.70 13.01 12.71
N PHE A 177 8.48 13.45 12.47
CA PHE A 177 8.13 14.86 12.26
C PHE A 177 8.54 15.75 13.44
N ARG A 178 8.32 15.30 14.67
CA ARG A 178 8.72 16.02 15.88
C ARG A 178 10.25 16.18 15.97
N LEU A 179 10.97 15.12 15.65
CA LEU A 179 12.43 15.10 15.69
C LEU A 179 13.01 16.04 14.64
N PHE A 180 12.55 15.96 13.39
CA PHE A 180 12.95 16.87 12.32
C PHE A 180 12.56 18.32 12.60
N GLY A 181 11.34 18.56 13.09
CA GLY A 181 10.89 19.89 13.50
C GLY A 181 11.76 20.49 14.61
N GLY A 182 12.17 19.68 15.59
CA GLY A 182 13.10 20.08 16.63
C GLY A 182 14.49 20.46 16.09
N VAL A 183 15.03 19.67 15.17
CA VAL A 183 16.32 19.96 14.51
C VAL A 183 16.22 21.25 13.68
N CYS A 184 15.16 21.42 12.90
CA CYS A 184 14.95 22.65 12.11
C CYS A 184 14.85 23.90 13.01
N LEU A 185 14.11 23.79 14.12
CA LEU A 185 14.00 24.90 15.07
C LEU A 185 15.36 25.24 15.69
N PHE A 186 16.12 24.25 16.13
CA PHE A 186 17.44 24.43 16.71
C PHE A 186 18.42 25.09 15.72
N THR A 187 18.46 24.59 14.48
CA THR A 187 19.33 25.17 13.43
C THR A 187 18.91 26.59 13.09
N SER A 188 17.63 26.92 13.08
CA SER A 188 17.14 28.26 12.86
C SER A 188 17.57 29.24 13.97
N VAL A 189 17.46 28.82 15.24
CA VAL A 189 17.93 29.60 16.38
C VAL A 189 19.45 29.84 16.32
N LEU A 190 20.20 28.82 15.97
CA LEU A 190 21.66 28.90 15.84
C LEU A 190 22.06 29.84 14.70
N LEU A 191 21.33 29.81 13.57
CA LEU A 191 21.56 30.72 12.45
C LEU A 191 21.30 32.18 12.87
N VAL A 192 20.19 32.45 13.56
CA VAL A 192 19.91 33.79 14.09
C VAL A 192 21.01 34.27 15.07
N ALA A 193 21.44 33.39 15.97
CA ALA A 193 22.51 33.72 16.90
C ALA A 193 23.85 34.06 16.18
N LEU A 194 24.22 33.31 15.13
CA LEU A 194 25.36 33.57 14.30
C LEU A 194 25.27 34.92 13.58
N VAL A 195 24.10 35.23 13.00
CA VAL A 195 23.90 36.51 12.30
C VAL A 195 24.01 37.68 13.30
N LEU A 196 23.38 37.56 14.49
CA LEU A 196 23.52 38.58 15.53
C LEU A 196 24.96 38.73 16.01
N GLY A 197 25.69 37.62 16.18
CA GLY A 197 27.12 37.61 16.51
C GLY A 197 27.97 38.32 15.46
N LEU A 198 27.73 38.07 14.18
CA LEU A 198 28.36 38.74 13.05
C LEU A 198 28.11 40.26 13.06
N ILE A 199 26.88 40.69 13.30
CA ILE A 199 26.50 42.11 13.38
C ILE A 199 27.24 42.77 14.58
N ALA A 200 27.26 42.11 15.74
CA ALA A 200 27.95 42.61 16.92
C ALA A 200 29.48 42.74 16.68
N ALA A 201 30.10 41.72 16.06
CA ALA A 201 31.52 41.76 15.70
C ALA A 201 31.84 42.90 14.70
N TYR A 202 30.98 43.07 13.70
CA TYR A 202 31.10 44.17 12.74
C TYR A 202 31.01 45.53 13.42
N GLN A 203 30.06 45.71 14.33
CA GLN A 203 29.91 46.96 15.10
C GLN A 203 31.12 47.21 16.00
N TYR A 204 31.71 46.17 16.60
CA TYR A 204 32.88 46.28 17.44
C TYR A 204 34.11 46.72 16.63
N ILE A 205 34.32 46.18 15.44
CA ILE A 205 35.49 46.47 14.59
C ILE A 205 35.36 47.83 13.87
N TYR A 206 34.15 48.13 13.38
CA TYR A 206 33.91 49.31 12.54
C TYR A 206 32.96 50.36 13.19
N GLY A 207 32.88 50.37 14.52
CA GLY A 207 31.92 51.19 15.27
C GLY A 207 32.02 52.72 14.97
N GLU A 208 33.25 53.23 14.83
CA GLU A 208 33.47 54.66 14.49
C GLU A 208 32.98 54.97 13.07
N ASP A 209 33.29 54.15 12.10
CA ASP A 209 32.85 54.31 10.71
C ASP A 209 31.31 54.19 10.57
N VAL A 210 30.72 53.29 11.32
CA VAL A 210 29.25 53.10 11.38
C VAL A 210 28.58 54.35 11.98
N ALA A 211 29.13 54.93 13.04
CA ALA A 211 28.63 56.14 13.68
C ALA A 211 28.66 57.33 12.72
N VAL A 212 29.80 57.53 12.02
CA VAL A 212 29.97 58.61 11.04
C VAL A 212 28.95 58.44 9.86
N LYS A 213 28.83 57.23 9.31
CA LYS A 213 27.88 56.97 8.23
C LYS A 213 26.43 57.14 8.65
N ARG A 214 26.05 56.79 9.90
CA ARG A 214 24.73 57.09 10.46
C ARG A 214 24.47 58.56 10.59
N LEU A 215 25.42 59.37 11.07
CA LEU A 215 25.34 60.82 11.16
C LEU A 215 25.20 61.48 9.78
N MET A 216 25.80 60.90 8.74
CA MET A 216 25.65 61.34 7.36
C MET A 216 24.37 60.89 6.67
N GLY A 217 23.48 60.15 7.37
CA GLY A 217 22.15 59.75 6.83
C GLY A 217 22.19 58.59 5.85
N TYR A 218 23.25 57.75 5.84
CA TYR A 218 23.32 56.57 4.99
C TYR A 218 22.25 55.53 5.39
N PRO A 219 21.57 54.89 4.44
CA PRO A 219 20.62 53.85 4.74
C PRO A 219 21.30 52.58 5.33
N VAL A 220 20.59 51.85 6.20
CA VAL A 220 21.11 50.69 6.97
C VAL A 220 21.77 49.65 6.06
N LEU A 221 21.16 49.35 4.89
CA LEU A 221 21.71 48.43 3.88
C LEU A 221 23.08 48.89 3.31
N ARG A 222 23.41 50.16 3.36
CA ARG A 222 24.66 50.68 2.88
C ARG A 222 25.74 50.73 3.99
N ILE A 223 25.28 50.71 5.23
CA ILE A 223 26.15 50.69 6.42
C ILE A 223 26.63 49.26 6.69
N TYR A 224 25.78 48.25 6.42
CA TYR A 224 26.06 46.83 6.66
C TYR A 224 26.01 46.00 5.35
N PRO A 225 26.90 46.24 4.38
CA PRO A 225 26.77 45.56 3.08
C PRO A 225 27.09 44.07 3.14
N LEU A 226 28.01 43.63 3.98
CA LEU A 226 28.47 42.24 4.04
C LEU A 226 27.54 41.29 4.78
N PRO A 227 26.94 41.63 5.94
CA PRO A 227 26.05 40.70 6.64
C PRO A 227 24.74 40.42 5.92
N PHE A 228 24.26 41.36 5.06
CA PHE A 228 23.02 41.21 4.31
C PHE A 228 23.20 40.54 2.94
N LEU A 229 24.42 40.35 2.46
CA LEU A 229 24.76 39.65 1.22
C LEU A 229 24.94 38.14 1.45
N LEU A 230 25.02 37.69 2.72
CA LEU A 230 25.20 36.29 3.11
C LEU A 230 23.93 35.63 3.64
N VAL A 231 22.80 36.32 3.65
CA VAL A 231 21.46 35.83 3.99
C VAL A 231 20.57 35.86 2.75
#